data_c6272282b3cd77f1fcb3fb31b273f9cd
#
_entry.id   c6272282b3cd77f1fcb3fb31b273f9cd
#
_cell.length_a   1.000
_cell.length_b   1.000
_cell.length_c   1.000
_cell.angle_alpha   90.00
_cell.angle_beta   90.00
_cell.angle_gamma   90.00
#
_symmetry.space_group_name_H-M   'P 1'
#
loop_
_entity.id
_entity.type
_entity.pdbx_description
1 polymer ?
#
loop_
_entity_poly.entity_id
_entity_poly.type
_entity_poly.pdbx_seq_one_letter_code
_entity_poly.pdbx_strand_id
1 'polypeptide(L)'
;AALGKKYEDKRLNKAPFFMYGEVCSRYSGVQYRGQDNLSPFYYTWQAPQNLMDQFDGNQSYWDTQEIYDRGTGYDDKLMPLCEKDNANSPESNNTFMLNGAWHEPDYSQSSGFNVIDFPLHYNFGNAATAYRLAKTGDMKYNDATYNVVYVDSHDYGPGSGSRFGGSDAQWAENLSLMFTFRGIPCLYYGSEVGFRRDVVIDRGPNGPLSETGRAYFGGYITGDVEASDFGEYKASGNVAASLNHDVAQHLIRLNKIRQAVPALRKGQWTDDGCTPAKGGIAFKRAYKDSYALVALNGGATFTDCPAGTYTDLVTGKTYTGSTITVDAP
;
A
#
# COMPACT_ATOMS: atom_id res chain seq x y z
N ALA A 1 -8.48 3.31 18.78
CA ALA A 1 -7.20 3.58 19.47
C ALA A 1 -7.26 3.26 20.96
N ALA A 2 -8.18 3.86 21.75
CA ALA A 2 -8.21 3.67 23.22
C ALA A 2 -8.36 2.20 23.67
N LEU A 3 -9.19 1.40 23.00
CA LEU A 3 -9.34 -0.03 23.30
C LEU A 3 -8.09 -0.82 22.93
N GLY A 4 -7.47 -0.51 21.78
CA GLY A 4 -6.20 -1.10 21.36
C GLY A 4 -5.10 -0.84 22.38
N LYS A 5 -4.96 0.41 22.84
CA LYS A 5 -3.99 0.79 23.87
C LYS A 5 -4.19 0.00 25.17
N LYS A 6 -5.45 -0.15 25.63
CA LYS A 6 -5.74 -0.98 26.81
C LYS A 6 -5.35 -2.45 26.60
N TYR A 7 -5.52 -2.97 25.41
CA TYR A 7 -5.13 -4.33 25.07
C TYR A 7 -3.62 -4.51 25.04
N GLU A 8 -2.89 -3.57 24.44
CA GLU A 8 -1.42 -3.51 24.44
C GLU A 8 -0.87 -3.54 25.87
N ASP A 9 -1.39 -2.68 26.73
CA ASP A 9 -0.92 -2.57 28.11
C ASP A 9 -1.17 -3.84 28.94
N LYS A 10 -2.31 -4.50 28.74
CA LYS A 10 -2.74 -5.62 29.57
C LYS A 10 -2.39 -7.00 29.03
N ARG A 11 -2.41 -7.18 27.73
CA ARG A 11 -2.30 -8.49 27.09
C ARG A 11 -1.02 -8.67 26.31
N LEU A 12 -0.53 -7.64 25.67
CA LEU A 12 0.64 -7.67 24.80
C LEU A 12 1.92 -7.16 25.50
N ASN A 13 1.85 -6.86 26.79
CA ASN A 13 2.98 -6.33 27.55
C ASN A 13 3.63 -5.12 26.85
N LYS A 14 2.76 -4.17 26.42
CA LYS A 14 3.11 -2.97 25.67
C LYS A 14 3.62 -3.21 24.24
N ALA A 15 3.54 -4.43 23.71
CA ALA A 15 3.79 -4.62 22.29
C ALA A 15 2.71 -3.90 21.45
N PRO A 16 3.07 -3.26 20.33
CA PRO A 16 2.12 -2.51 19.50
C PRO A 16 0.97 -3.38 19.00
N PHE A 17 -0.26 -2.88 19.11
CA PHE A 17 -1.44 -3.50 18.55
C PHE A 17 -1.78 -2.84 17.21
N PHE A 18 -1.64 -3.57 16.13
CA PHE A 18 -1.94 -3.07 14.80
C PHE A 18 -3.46 -2.95 14.60
N MET A 19 -3.92 -1.75 14.27
CA MET A 19 -5.31 -1.45 13.95
C MET A 19 -5.41 -0.83 12.56
N TYR A 20 -6.32 -1.34 11.77
CA TYR A 20 -6.68 -0.72 10.50
C TYR A 20 -8.16 -0.94 10.22
N GLY A 21 -8.70 -0.14 9.32
CA GLY A 21 -10.08 -0.28 8.90
C GLY A 21 -10.34 0.23 7.50
N GLU A 22 -11.52 -0.10 7.04
CA GLU A 22 -12.03 0.37 5.78
C GLU A 22 -12.65 1.74 5.97
N VAL A 23 -12.03 2.74 5.36
CA VAL A 23 -12.62 4.05 5.15
C VAL A 23 -12.84 4.15 3.66
N CYS A 24 -14.00 3.69 3.20
CA CYS A 24 -14.31 3.60 1.78
C CYS A 24 -14.28 4.98 1.15
N SER A 25 -13.31 5.19 0.27
CA SER A 25 -13.27 6.32 -0.64
C SER A 25 -13.64 5.80 -2.02
N ARG A 26 -14.81 6.15 -2.52
CA ARG A 26 -15.26 5.75 -3.86
C ARG A 26 -14.49 6.42 -4.99
N TYR A 27 -13.44 7.18 -4.66
CA TYR A 27 -12.77 8.06 -5.60
C TYR A 27 -11.33 7.65 -5.83
N SER A 28 -10.96 7.62 -7.08
CA SER A 28 -9.61 7.31 -7.54
C SER A 28 -8.63 8.49 -7.39
N GLY A 29 -8.96 9.50 -6.60
CA GLY A 29 -8.15 10.69 -6.43
C GLY A 29 -8.25 11.26 -5.03
N VAL A 30 -7.41 12.25 -4.75
CA VAL A 30 -7.48 13.05 -3.52
C VAL A 30 -8.57 14.12 -3.59
N GLN A 31 -9.17 14.33 -4.77
CA GLN A 31 -10.25 15.28 -4.98
C GLN A 31 -11.48 14.64 -5.62
N TYR A 32 -12.64 15.07 -5.21
CA TYR A 32 -13.93 14.71 -5.79
C TYR A 32 -14.76 15.96 -6.04
N ARG A 33 -15.22 16.11 -7.29
CA ARG A 33 -15.99 17.30 -7.74
C ARG A 33 -15.33 18.64 -7.40
N GLY A 34 -13.99 18.67 -7.46
CA GLY A 34 -13.20 19.87 -7.15
C GLY A 34 -12.95 20.13 -5.68
N GLN A 35 -13.37 19.22 -4.79
CA GLN A 35 -13.11 19.30 -3.35
C GLN A 35 -12.17 18.15 -2.95
N ASP A 36 -11.35 18.39 -1.94
CA ASP A 36 -10.47 17.38 -1.40
C ASP A 36 -11.27 16.27 -0.69
N ASN A 37 -10.99 15.02 -1.06
CA ASN A 37 -11.57 13.86 -0.40
C ASN A 37 -10.69 13.49 0.79
N LEU A 38 -11.01 13.96 1.96
CA LEU A 38 -10.17 13.86 3.15
C LEU A 38 -10.50 12.70 4.08
N SER A 39 -11.64 12.03 3.90
CA SER A 39 -12.09 10.99 4.82
C SER A 39 -11.02 9.92 5.12
N PRO A 40 -10.35 9.29 4.14
CA PRO A 40 -9.34 8.29 4.43
C PRO A 40 -8.12 8.85 5.17
N PHE A 41 -7.79 10.11 4.96
CA PHE A 41 -6.64 10.76 5.60
C PHE A 41 -6.95 11.16 7.03
N TYR A 42 -8.14 11.73 7.26
CA TYR A 42 -8.60 12.19 8.55
C TYR A 42 -8.50 11.14 9.65
N TYR A 43 -8.93 9.91 9.39
CA TYR A 43 -8.95 8.84 10.39
C TYR A 43 -7.56 8.43 10.88
N THR A 44 -6.50 8.81 10.20
CA THR A 44 -5.13 8.57 10.65
C THR A 44 -4.63 9.62 11.67
N TRP A 45 -5.35 10.73 11.83
CA TRP A 45 -5.02 11.82 12.76
C TRP A 45 -5.84 11.75 14.04
N GLN A 46 -5.26 12.21 15.13
CA GLN A 46 -5.97 12.34 16.41
C GLN A 46 -6.97 13.49 16.33
N ALA A 47 -8.24 13.19 16.49
CA ALA A 47 -9.27 14.23 16.61
C ALA A 47 -9.16 14.94 17.95
N PRO A 48 -9.26 16.28 17.99
CA PRO A 48 -9.37 17.04 19.24
C PRO A 48 -10.61 16.62 20.02
N GLN A 49 -10.48 16.52 21.36
CA GLN A 49 -11.57 16.09 22.23
C GLN A 49 -12.80 16.99 22.12
N ASN A 50 -12.60 18.30 22.03
CA ASN A 50 -13.71 19.26 21.87
C ASN A 50 -14.56 19.04 20.61
N LEU A 51 -13.99 18.44 19.58
CA LEU A 51 -14.74 18.07 18.40
C LEU A 51 -15.49 16.75 18.60
N MET A 52 -14.86 15.78 19.25
CA MET A 52 -15.51 14.53 19.63
C MET A 52 -16.74 14.78 20.48
N ASP A 53 -16.65 15.72 21.44
CA ASP A 53 -17.75 16.09 22.32
C ASP A 53 -18.94 16.72 21.55
N GLN A 54 -18.68 17.43 20.44
CA GLN A 54 -19.74 17.97 19.58
C GLN A 54 -20.53 16.91 18.81
N PHE A 55 -19.91 15.75 18.57
CA PHE A 55 -20.48 14.67 17.78
C PHE A 55 -20.93 13.48 18.64
N ASP A 56 -20.65 13.51 19.94
CA ASP A 56 -21.06 12.45 20.84
C ASP A 56 -22.60 12.32 20.87
N GLY A 57 -23.05 11.08 20.62
CA GLY A 57 -24.49 10.78 20.53
C GLY A 57 -25.17 11.15 19.21
N ASN A 58 -24.49 11.75 18.25
CA ASN A 58 -25.06 12.05 16.94
C ASN A 58 -24.56 11.07 15.87
N GLN A 59 -25.27 9.95 15.73
CA GLN A 59 -24.93 8.86 14.82
C GLN A 59 -24.81 9.31 13.36
N SER A 60 -25.53 10.34 12.94
CA SER A 60 -25.53 10.82 11.56
C SER A 60 -24.18 11.43 11.12
N TYR A 61 -23.38 11.89 12.05
CA TYR A 61 -22.03 12.42 11.73
C TYR A 61 -20.99 11.32 11.50
N TRP A 62 -21.29 10.11 11.91
CA TRP A 62 -20.40 8.95 11.76
C TRP A 62 -20.85 8.02 10.63
N ASP A 63 -21.98 8.31 9.99
CA ASP A 63 -22.47 7.57 8.84
C ASP A 63 -21.72 8.02 7.59
N THR A 64 -20.83 7.17 7.12
CA THR A 64 -20.01 7.44 5.94
C THR A 64 -20.85 7.71 4.70
N GLN A 65 -22.03 7.12 4.56
CA GLN A 65 -22.92 7.34 3.41
C GLN A 65 -23.47 8.77 3.42
N GLU A 66 -23.87 9.27 4.58
CA GLU A 66 -24.37 10.63 4.73
C GLU A 66 -23.26 11.68 4.49
N ILE A 67 -22.04 11.37 4.92
CA ILE A 67 -20.84 12.16 4.62
C ILE A 67 -20.60 12.26 3.12
N TYR A 68 -20.77 11.17 2.39
CA TYR A 68 -20.66 11.12 0.94
C TYR A 68 -21.76 11.91 0.22
N ASP A 69 -22.98 11.81 0.70
CA ASP A 69 -24.14 12.38 0.02
C ASP A 69 -24.30 13.87 0.29
N ARG A 70 -23.87 14.36 1.43
CA ARG A 70 -23.95 15.78 1.81
C ARG A 70 -22.79 16.64 1.31
N GLY A 71 -21.65 16.07 1.01
CA GLY A 71 -20.54 16.62 0.22
C GLY A 71 -19.83 17.88 0.71
N THR A 72 -20.27 18.56 1.79
CA THR A 72 -19.68 19.84 2.18
C THR A 72 -19.60 20.10 3.69
N GLY A 73 -20.55 19.64 4.49
CA GLY A 73 -20.61 20.01 5.89
C GLY A 73 -19.60 19.30 6.80
N TYR A 74 -19.14 18.13 6.41
CA TYR A 74 -18.21 17.33 7.18
C TYR A 74 -16.76 17.74 6.87
N ASP A 75 -16.46 17.91 5.61
CA ASP A 75 -15.14 18.34 5.15
C ASP A 75 -14.81 19.74 5.69
N ASP A 76 -15.76 20.68 5.65
CA ASP A 76 -15.59 22.03 6.19
C ASP A 76 -15.28 22.06 7.70
N LYS A 77 -15.76 21.09 8.46
CA LYS A 77 -15.53 21.00 9.91
C LYS A 77 -14.29 20.17 10.26
N LEU A 78 -14.01 19.15 9.50
CA LEU A 78 -12.87 18.25 9.75
C LEU A 78 -11.60 18.69 9.01
N MET A 79 -11.75 19.40 7.88
CA MET A 79 -10.64 19.97 7.13
C MET A 79 -9.68 20.76 8.00
N PRO A 80 -10.14 21.73 8.82
CA PRO A 80 -9.24 22.49 9.67
C PRO A 80 -8.46 21.64 10.68
N LEU A 81 -8.92 20.43 10.96
CA LEU A 81 -8.26 19.50 11.87
C LEU A 81 -7.24 18.60 11.16
N CYS A 82 -7.47 18.39 9.86
CA CYS A 82 -6.55 17.69 8.98
C CYS A 82 -5.59 18.64 8.26
N GLU A 83 -5.90 19.94 8.23
CA GLU A 83 -5.04 21.01 7.79
C GLU A 83 -3.97 21.32 8.85
N LYS A 84 -3.15 20.40 9.09
CA LYS A 84 -1.78 20.81 9.15
C LYS A 84 -1.47 21.33 7.75
N ASP A 85 -1.05 22.56 7.70
CA ASP A 85 -0.52 23.22 6.53
C ASP A 85 0.41 22.25 5.80
N ASN A 86 -0.14 21.56 4.79
CA ASN A 86 0.54 20.47 4.09
C ASN A 86 1.84 20.95 3.41
N ALA A 87 1.97 22.26 3.20
CA ALA A 87 3.19 22.87 2.67
C ALA A 87 4.34 22.87 3.70
N ASN A 88 4.02 22.82 5.01
CA ASN A 88 4.99 23.03 6.08
C ASN A 88 5.06 21.89 7.11
N SER A 89 4.44 20.75 6.85
CA SER A 89 4.42 19.63 7.80
C SER A 89 4.92 18.29 7.26
N PRO A 90 6.00 18.19 6.50
CA PRO A 90 6.64 16.91 6.25
C PRO A 90 7.08 16.24 7.56
N GLU A 91 7.40 17.02 8.59
CA GLU A 91 7.79 16.55 9.92
C GLU A 91 6.70 15.78 10.67
N SER A 92 5.44 15.98 10.34
CA SER A 92 4.33 15.23 10.93
C SER A 92 3.89 14.06 10.06
N ASN A 93 4.43 13.91 8.87
CA ASN A 93 4.16 12.80 7.98
C ASN A 93 5.30 11.78 8.08
N ASN A 94 5.11 10.81 8.93
CA ASN A 94 6.12 9.80 9.26
C ASN A 94 6.50 8.88 8.08
N THR A 95 5.77 8.96 6.97
CA THR A 95 6.02 8.19 5.75
C THR A 95 7.27 8.67 5.00
N PHE A 96 7.62 9.96 5.12
CA PHE A 96 8.68 10.57 4.33
C PHE A 96 10.04 10.58 5.03
N MET A 97 11.09 10.43 4.23
CA MET A 97 12.44 10.74 4.67
C MET A 97 12.62 12.26 4.84
N LEU A 98 13.35 12.68 5.87
CA LEU A 98 13.73 14.07 6.07
C LEU A 98 15.19 14.27 5.65
N ASN A 99 15.43 15.25 4.80
CA ASN A 99 16.78 15.57 4.30
C ASN A 99 17.53 14.33 3.76
N GLY A 100 16.80 13.46 3.07
CA GLY A 100 17.37 12.25 2.48
C GLY A 100 17.66 11.09 3.45
N ALA A 101 17.25 11.21 4.72
CA ALA A 101 17.49 10.21 5.75
C ALA A 101 16.21 9.79 6.46
N TRP A 102 16.22 8.57 6.97
CA TRP A 102 15.17 8.10 7.90
C TRP A 102 15.25 8.89 9.22
N HIS A 103 14.10 9.24 9.78
CA HIS A 103 13.98 9.84 11.10
C HIS A 103 13.02 9.02 11.97
N GLU A 104 13.18 9.15 13.31
CA GLU A 104 12.23 8.50 14.23
C GLU A 104 10.83 9.11 14.04
N PRO A 105 9.79 8.30 13.81
CA PRO A 105 8.44 8.81 13.60
C PRO A 105 7.89 9.54 14.84
N ASP A 106 7.21 10.66 14.62
CA ASP A 106 6.44 11.36 15.64
C ASP A 106 4.95 10.98 15.56
N TYR A 107 4.52 10.11 16.46
CA TYR A 107 3.13 9.68 16.57
C TYR A 107 2.29 10.51 17.55
N SER A 108 2.78 11.66 18.03
CA SER A 108 2.07 12.49 19.01
C SER A 108 0.67 12.93 18.56
N GLN A 109 0.45 13.00 17.26
CA GLN A 109 -0.83 13.36 16.65
C GLN A 109 -1.49 12.22 15.87
N SER A 110 -0.95 11.02 15.96
CA SER A 110 -1.54 9.84 15.35
C SER A 110 -2.77 9.39 16.11
N SER A 111 -3.82 9.02 15.39
CA SER A 111 -4.96 8.30 15.97
C SER A 111 -4.60 6.87 16.42
N GLY A 112 -3.46 6.35 16.00
CA GLY A 112 -3.09 4.94 16.15
C GLY A 112 -3.87 4.02 15.19
N PHE A 113 -4.55 4.57 14.20
CA PHE A 113 -5.38 3.86 13.23
C PHE A 113 -4.80 3.98 11.84
N ASN A 114 -4.68 2.86 11.13
CA ASN A 114 -4.28 2.81 9.73
C ASN A 114 -5.51 2.51 8.87
N VAL A 115 -5.41 2.74 7.59
CA VAL A 115 -6.53 2.54 6.67
C VAL A 115 -6.16 1.60 5.53
N ILE A 116 -7.18 1.03 4.90
CA ILE A 116 -7.06 0.48 3.56
C ILE A 116 -6.83 1.67 2.62
N ASP A 117 -5.79 1.59 1.80
CA ASP A 117 -5.39 2.68 0.91
C ASP A 117 -6.22 2.68 -0.38
N PHE A 118 -7.44 3.15 -0.30
CA PHE A 118 -8.33 3.22 -1.45
C PHE A 118 -7.80 4.11 -2.59
N PRO A 119 -7.17 5.27 -2.32
CA PRO A 119 -6.58 6.06 -3.41
C PRO A 119 -5.56 5.27 -4.22
N LEU A 120 -4.68 4.50 -3.59
CA LEU A 120 -3.77 3.61 -4.30
C LEU A 120 -4.50 2.48 -5.02
N HIS A 121 -5.40 1.80 -4.33
CA HIS A 121 -6.15 0.66 -4.87
C HIS A 121 -6.83 1.00 -6.20
N TYR A 122 -7.59 2.09 -6.24
CA TYR A 122 -8.31 2.47 -7.45
C TYR A 122 -7.41 2.84 -8.64
N ASN A 123 -6.17 3.19 -8.40
CA ASN A 123 -5.23 3.61 -9.44
C ASN A 123 -4.27 2.52 -9.91
N PHE A 124 -4.30 1.33 -9.33
CA PHE A 124 -3.52 0.18 -9.77
C PHE A 124 -3.94 -0.42 -11.12
N GLY A 125 -4.77 0.25 -11.88
CA GLY A 125 -4.86 -0.02 -13.32
C GLY A 125 -3.52 0.17 -14.02
N ASN A 126 -2.66 1.05 -13.47
CA ASN A 126 -1.29 1.29 -13.92
C ASN A 126 -0.43 1.74 -12.73
N ALA A 127 0.71 1.09 -12.52
CA ALA A 127 1.61 1.36 -11.39
C ALA A 127 2.13 2.82 -11.36
N ALA A 128 2.48 3.39 -12.50
CA ALA A 128 2.96 4.78 -12.55
C ALA A 128 1.86 5.78 -12.15
N THR A 129 0.60 5.50 -12.48
CA THR A 129 -0.54 6.32 -12.04
C THR A 129 -0.76 6.18 -10.54
N ALA A 130 -0.72 4.96 -9.99
CA ALA A 130 -0.84 4.71 -8.57
C ALA A 130 0.27 5.44 -7.78
N TYR A 131 1.51 5.33 -8.25
CA TYR A 131 2.65 6.01 -7.63
C TYR A 131 2.51 7.54 -7.66
N ARG A 132 2.15 8.12 -8.80
CA ARG A 132 1.94 9.55 -8.93
C ARG A 132 0.86 10.08 -8.00
N LEU A 133 -0.21 9.31 -7.81
CA LEU A 133 -1.27 9.68 -6.87
C LEU A 133 -0.81 9.58 -5.41
N ALA A 134 -0.07 8.54 -5.06
CA ALA A 134 0.49 8.39 -3.73
C ALA A 134 1.38 9.58 -3.36
N LYS A 135 2.23 10.04 -4.27
CA LYS A 135 3.03 11.27 -4.07
C LYS A 135 2.20 12.49 -3.68
N THR A 136 1.00 12.61 -4.23
CA THR A 136 0.10 13.73 -3.92
C THR A 136 -0.67 13.51 -2.62
N GLY A 137 -1.03 12.25 -2.32
CA GLY A 137 -1.90 11.90 -1.19
C GLY A 137 -1.16 11.62 0.11
N ASP A 138 0.07 11.12 0.04
CA ASP A 138 0.78 10.63 1.24
C ASP A 138 1.04 11.72 2.29
N MET A 139 1.19 12.98 1.86
CA MET A 139 1.33 14.12 2.77
C MET A 139 0.11 14.35 3.67
N LYS A 140 -1.07 13.85 3.26
CA LYS A 140 -2.32 14.02 3.99
C LYS A 140 -2.52 12.98 5.09
N TYR A 141 -1.88 11.81 5.01
CA TYR A 141 -1.87 10.82 6.09
C TYR A 141 -0.98 11.28 7.25
N ASN A 142 -1.32 10.88 8.47
CA ASN A 142 -0.36 10.96 9.57
C ASN A 142 0.83 10.07 9.29
N ASP A 143 0.56 8.80 8.91
CA ASP A 143 1.57 7.85 8.46
C ASP A 143 0.93 6.83 7.51
N ALA A 144 1.39 6.80 6.25
CA ALA A 144 0.95 5.81 5.27
C ALA A 144 1.81 4.53 5.24
N THR A 145 2.88 4.47 6.06
CA THR A 145 3.83 3.34 6.07
C THR A 145 3.14 2.01 6.34
N TYR A 146 2.06 2.03 7.14
CA TYR A 146 1.32 0.83 7.55
C TYR A 146 -0.11 0.77 7.00
N ASN A 147 -0.46 1.61 6.02
CA ASN A 147 -1.72 1.43 5.30
C ASN A 147 -1.75 0.08 4.57
N VAL A 148 -2.89 -0.57 4.54
CA VAL A 148 -3.06 -1.83 3.81
C VAL A 148 -3.27 -1.53 2.33
N VAL A 149 -2.44 -2.13 1.47
CA VAL A 149 -2.41 -1.87 0.04
C VAL A 149 -2.71 -3.15 -0.73
N TYR A 150 -3.61 -3.09 -1.68
CA TYR A 150 -3.94 -4.21 -2.57
C TYR A 150 -4.32 -3.72 -3.98
N VAL A 151 -4.21 -4.60 -4.96
CA VAL A 151 -4.65 -4.36 -6.33
C VAL A 151 -6.09 -4.86 -6.50
N ASP A 152 -6.33 -6.13 -6.23
CA ASP A 152 -7.66 -6.73 -6.20
C ASP A 152 -8.19 -6.90 -4.78
N SER A 153 -9.50 -6.81 -4.61
CA SER A 153 -10.21 -7.15 -3.39
C SER A 153 -11.48 -7.97 -3.68
N HIS A 154 -12.22 -8.30 -2.62
CA HIS A 154 -13.51 -8.96 -2.75
C HIS A 154 -14.64 -8.00 -3.17
N ASP A 155 -14.40 -6.68 -3.13
CA ASP A 155 -15.39 -5.66 -3.49
C ASP A 155 -15.11 -5.01 -4.83
N TYR A 156 -13.85 -4.65 -5.09
CA TYR A 156 -13.46 -3.93 -6.30
C TYR A 156 -12.09 -4.38 -6.79
N GLY A 157 -11.89 -4.30 -8.11
CA GLY A 157 -10.59 -4.22 -8.75
C GLY A 157 -10.22 -2.75 -9.07
N PRO A 158 -9.03 -2.50 -9.62
CA PRO A 158 -8.56 -1.16 -9.89
C PRO A 158 -9.45 -0.42 -10.90
N GLY A 159 -10.09 0.64 -10.46
CA GLY A 159 -10.94 1.49 -11.30
C GLY A 159 -12.21 0.83 -11.85
N SER A 160 -12.53 -0.39 -11.40
CA SER A 160 -13.68 -1.16 -11.91
C SER A 160 -14.24 -2.12 -10.86
N GLY A 161 -15.44 -2.62 -11.11
CA GLY A 161 -16.04 -3.72 -10.34
C GLY A 161 -15.54 -5.11 -10.74
N SER A 162 -14.47 -5.20 -11.54
CA SER A 162 -13.88 -6.46 -12.00
C SER A 162 -12.49 -6.68 -11.41
N ARG A 163 -12.05 -7.93 -11.33
CA ARG A 163 -10.64 -8.23 -11.05
C ARG A 163 -9.73 -7.60 -12.08
N PHE A 164 -8.49 -7.34 -11.70
CA PHE A 164 -7.49 -6.77 -12.60
C PHE A 164 -7.40 -7.53 -13.93
N GLY A 165 -7.66 -6.83 -15.03
CA GLY A 165 -7.73 -7.40 -16.38
C GLY A 165 -6.50 -7.13 -17.25
N GLY A 166 -5.44 -6.51 -16.70
CA GLY A 166 -4.24 -6.17 -17.46
C GLY A 166 -3.37 -7.39 -17.80
N SER A 167 -2.31 -7.16 -18.59
CA SER A 167 -1.32 -8.17 -18.94
C SER A 167 -0.50 -8.66 -17.74
N ASP A 168 0.19 -9.79 -17.88
CA ASP A 168 1.12 -10.30 -16.85
C ASP A 168 2.23 -9.29 -16.53
N ALA A 169 2.73 -8.57 -17.55
CA ALA A 169 3.74 -7.53 -17.34
C ALA A 169 3.20 -6.37 -16.50
N GLN A 170 2.00 -5.89 -16.79
CA GLN A 170 1.35 -4.85 -15.98
C GLN A 170 1.05 -5.33 -14.56
N TRP A 171 0.66 -6.60 -14.42
CA TRP A 171 0.45 -7.21 -13.12
C TRP A 171 1.74 -7.28 -12.29
N ALA A 172 2.83 -7.74 -12.92
CA ALA A 172 4.15 -7.79 -12.30
C ALA A 172 4.64 -6.39 -11.88
N GLU A 173 4.39 -5.37 -12.69
CA GLU A 173 4.73 -3.98 -12.36
C GLU A 173 3.94 -3.47 -11.15
N ASN A 174 2.61 -3.70 -11.11
CA ASN A 174 1.76 -3.33 -9.98
C ASN A 174 2.21 -4.03 -8.68
N LEU A 175 2.52 -5.32 -8.76
CA LEU A 175 3.01 -6.09 -7.62
C LEU A 175 4.39 -5.60 -7.17
N SER A 176 5.27 -5.26 -8.11
CA SER A 176 6.58 -4.69 -7.80
C SER A 176 6.45 -3.37 -7.03
N LEU A 177 5.55 -2.48 -7.47
CA LEU A 177 5.26 -1.26 -6.73
C LEU A 177 4.70 -1.58 -5.33
N MET A 178 3.69 -2.44 -5.24
CA MET A 178 3.03 -2.78 -3.98
C MET A 178 4.01 -3.37 -2.95
N PHE A 179 5.00 -4.17 -3.38
CA PHE A 179 5.96 -4.83 -2.49
C PHE A 179 7.18 -3.97 -2.15
N THR A 180 7.51 -2.97 -2.94
CA THR A 180 8.70 -2.13 -2.75
C THR A 180 8.40 -0.74 -2.23
N PHE A 181 7.20 -0.24 -2.49
CA PHE A 181 6.75 1.05 -1.98
C PHE A 181 6.26 0.93 -0.52
N ARG A 182 5.65 1.97 0.01
CA ARG A 182 5.11 2.00 1.38
C ARG A 182 3.82 1.20 1.50
N GLY A 183 3.44 0.85 2.71
CA GLY A 183 2.23 0.09 3.04
C GLY A 183 2.48 -1.39 3.27
N ILE A 184 1.44 -2.07 3.72
CA ILE A 184 1.41 -3.52 3.95
C ILE A 184 0.73 -4.15 2.74
N PRO A 185 1.46 -4.91 1.91
CA PRO A 185 0.87 -5.56 0.76
C PRO A 185 -0.10 -6.65 1.19
N CYS A 186 -1.30 -6.63 0.62
CA CYS A 186 -2.33 -7.63 0.80
C CYS A 186 -2.71 -8.23 -0.56
N LEU A 187 -2.65 -9.53 -0.69
CA LEU A 187 -3.03 -10.24 -1.92
C LEU A 187 -4.41 -10.86 -1.75
N TYR A 188 -5.31 -10.52 -2.66
CA TYR A 188 -6.57 -11.24 -2.77
C TYR A 188 -6.31 -12.60 -3.39
N TYR A 189 -6.94 -13.65 -2.84
CA TYR A 189 -6.68 -15.03 -3.28
C TYR A 189 -6.84 -15.19 -4.79
N GLY A 190 -5.98 -15.97 -5.41
CA GLY A 190 -5.97 -16.23 -6.83
C GLY A 190 -5.29 -15.14 -7.68
N SER A 191 -4.99 -13.97 -7.11
CA SER A 191 -4.27 -12.93 -7.85
C SER A 191 -2.84 -13.37 -8.22
N GLU A 192 -2.26 -14.25 -7.44
CA GLU A 192 -0.94 -14.83 -7.67
C GLU A 192 -0.84 -15.67 -8.96
N VAL A 193 -1.97 -16.08 -9.52
CA VAL A 193 -2.05 -16.86 -10.77
C VAL A 193 -3.00 -16.24 -11.78
N GLY A 194 -3.43 -14.99 -11.56
CA GLY A 194 -4.36 -14.31 -12.46
C GLY A 194 -5.75 -14.95 -12.53
N PHE A 195 -6.20 -15.55 -11.43
CA PHE A 195 -7.51 -16.17 -11.33
C PHE A 195 -8.64 -15.19 -11.63
N ARG A 196 -9.53 -15.57 -12.56
CA ARG A 196 -10.72 -14.78 -12.91
C ARG A 196 -10.41 -13.33 -13.35
N ARG A 197 -9.31 -13.12 -14.08
CA ARG A 197 -9.00 -11.80 -14.66
C ARG A 197 -10.19 -11.22 -15.41
N ASP A 198 -10.39 -9.93 -15.26
CA ASP A 198 -11.45 -9.15 -15.91
C ASP A 198 -12.88 -9.62 -15.61
N VAL A 199 -13.04 -10.56 -14.69
CA VAL A 199 -14.36 -11.03 -14.28
C VAL A 199 -14.91 -10.11 -13.20
N VAL A 200 -16.17 -9.70 -13.36
CA VAL A 200 -16.92 -8.91 -12.37
C VAL A 200 -16.86 -9.60 -11.00
N ILE A 201 -16.45 -8.85 -9.97
CA ILE A 201 -16.22 -9.38 -8.63
C ILE A 201 -17.54 -9.72 -7.95
N ASP A 202 -18.54 -8.86 -8.07
CA ASP A 202 -19.84 -9.03 -7.44
C ASP A 202 -20.98 -8.73 -8.42
N ARG A 203 -21.94 -9.63 -8.52
CA ARG A 203 -23.17 -9.45 -9.32
C ARG A 203 -24.40 -9.23 -8.44
N GLY A 204 -24.19 -8.95 -7.15
CA GLY A 204 -25.25 -8.80 -6.17
C GLY A 204 -25.90 -10.14 -5.79
N PRO A 205 -27.01 -10.10 -5.05
CA PRO A 205 -27.62 -11.27 -4.43
C PRO A 205 -28.21 -12.27 -5.44
N ASN A 206 -28.42 -11.88 -6.69
CA ASN A 206 -29.02 -12.71 -7.73
C ASN A 206 -27.99 -13.36 -8.67
N GLY A 207 -26.71 -13.09 -8.52
CA GLY A 207 -25.64 -13.67 -9.33
C GLY A 207 -24.98 -14.86 -8.63
N PRO A 208 -24.79 -16.02 -9.32
CA PRO A 208 -24.07 -17.13 -8.72
C PRO A 208 -22.60 -16.78 -8.49
N LEU A 209 -22.09 -16.98 -7.28
CA LEU A 209 -20.68 -16.70 -6.95
C LEU A 209 -19.69 -17.42 -7.85
N SER A 210 -20.04 -18.62 -8.35
CA SER A 210 -19.20 -19.39 -9.26
C SER A 210 -18.89 -18.70 -10.59
N GLU A 211 -19.66 -17.68 -10.97
CA GLU A 211 -19.48 -16.90 -12.20
C GLU A 211 -18.78 -15.55 -11.95
N THR A 212 -18.42 -15.25 -10.71
CA THR A 212 -17.84 -13.97 -10.30
C THR A 212 -16.36 -14.06 -9.97
N GLY A 213 -15.73 -12.92 -9.74
CA GLY A 213 -14.38 -12.84 -9.18
C GLY A 213 -14.24 -13.41 -7.78
N ARG A 214 -15.37 -13.67 -7.09
CA ARG A 214 -15.44 -14.34 -5.78
C ARG A 214 -15.62 -15.86 -5.89
N ALA A 215 -15.48 -16.44 -7.09
CA ALA A 215 -15.66 -17.87 -7.28
C ALA A 215 -14.69 -18.69 -6.41
N TYR A 216 -15.09 -19.93 -6.10
CA TYR A 216 -14.25 -20.82 -5.32
C TYR A 216 -12.93 -21.15 -6.03
N PHE A 217 -11.82 -20.90 -5.35
CA PHE A 217 -10.47 -21.08 -5.87
C PHE A 217 -9.93 -22.51 -5.71
N GLY A 218 -10.60 -23.36 -4.98
CA GLY A 218 -10.11 -24.69 -4.59
C GLY A 218 -9.67 -25.60 -5.73
N GLY A 219 -10.23 -25.43 -6.95
CA GLY A 219 -9.79 -26.19 -8.12
C GLY A 219 -8.36 -25.89 -8.58
N TYR A 220 -7.77 -24.80 -8.12
CA TYR A 220 -6.38 -24.40 -8.39
C TYR A 220 -5.38 -24.94 -7.37
N ILE A 221 -5.85 -25.38 -6.22
CA ILE A 221 -5.02 -25.91 -5.14
C ILE A 221 -5.17 -27.44 -4.97
N THR A 222 -5.66 -28.13 -5.99
CA THR A 222 -5.73 -29.58 -5.99
C THR A 222 -4.33 -30.18 -6.21
N GLY A 223 -3.91 -31.05 -5.33
CA GLY A 223 -2.61 -31.72 -5.37
C GLY A 223 -2.00 -31.77 -3.99
N ASP A 224 -0.93 -32.52 -3.85
CA ASP A 224 -0.26 -32.72 -2.59
C ASP A 224 0.85 -31.68 -2.38
N VAL A 225 1.01 -31.22 -1.15
CA VAL A 225 2.16 -30.45 -0.70
C VAL A 225 2.82 -31.24 0.42
N GLU A 226 4.04 -31.69 0.16
CA GLU A 226 4.90 -32.23 1.20
C GLU A 226 5.83 -31.14 1.70
N ALA A 227 5.80 -30.86 2.99
CA ALA A 227 6.79 -30.04 3.65
C ALA A 227 7.98 -30.92 4.00
N SER A 228 9.17 -30.61 3.47
CA SER A 228 10.39 -31.19 3.95
C SER A 228 10.90 -30.45 5.19
N ASP A 229 11.85 -31.04 5.91
CA ASP A 229 12.55 -30.38 6.99
C ASP A 229 13.10 -29.01 6.50
N PHE A 230 12.92 -27.96 7.32
CA PHE A 230 13.36 -26.60 7.05
C PHE A 230 12.59 -25.80 5.98
N GLY A 231 11.35 -26.14 5.68
CA GLY A 231 10.46 -25.30 4.88
C GLY A 231 10.65 -25.38 3.37
N GLU A 232 11.32 -26.41 2.87
CA GLU A 232 11.23 -26.78 1.46
C GLU A 232 9.91 -27.51 1.20
N TYR A 233 9.29 -27.22 0.05
CA TYR A 233 8.03 -27.84 -0.33
C TYR A 233 8.20 -28.63 -1.61
N LYS A 234 7.65 -29.83 -1.62
CA LYS A 234 7.37 -30.55 -2.86
C LYS A 234 5.88 -30.44 -3.13
N ALA A 235 5.52 -30.04 -4.32
CA ALA A 235 4.13 -29.89 -4.73
C ALA A 235 3.87 -30.71 -6.01
N SER A 236 2.65 -31.20 -6.15
CA SER A 236 2.17 -31.92 -7.32
C SER A 236 0.86 -31.32 -7.86
N GLY A 237 0.47 -31.69 -9.07
CA GLY A 237 -0.79 -31.28 -9.67
C GLY A 237 -0.94 -29.76 -9.80
N ASN A 238 -2.14 -29.25 -9.56
CA ASN A 238 -2.46 -27.83 -9.68
C ASN A 238 -1.70 -26.94 -8.68
N VAL A 239 -1.32 -27.47 -7.53
CA VAL A 239 -0.47 -26.72 -6.57
C VAL A 239 0.89 -26.46 -7.19
N ALA A 240 1.52 -27.46 -7.81
CA ALA A 240 2.80 -27.29 -8.50
C ALA A 240 2.67 -26.30 -9.68
N ALA A 241 1.61 -26.40 -10.46
CA ALA A 241 1.33 -25.48 -11.56
C ALA A 241 1.16 -24.03 -11.06
N SER A 242 0.43 -23.84 -9.98
CA SER A 242 0.22 -22.51 -9.36
C SER A 242 1.54 -21.93 -8.83
N LEU A 243 2.35 -22.72 -8.14
CA LEU A 243 3.65 -22.27 -7.63
C LEU A 243 4.63 -21.94 -8.75
N ASN A 244 4.55 -22.62 -9.89
CA ASN A 244 5.42 -22.38 -11.05
C ASN A 244 4.87 -21.31 -12.01
N HIS A 245 3.71 -20.75 -11.74
CA HIS A 245 3.17 -19.64 -12.53
C HIS A 245 4.10 -18.41 -12.45
N ASP A 246 4.35 -17.74 -13.57
CA ASP A 246 5.32 -16.64 -13.65
C ASP A 246 5.03 -15.53 -12.62
N VAL A 247 3.77 -15.17 -12.44
CA VAL A 247 3.35 -14.17 -11.44
C VAL A 247 3.64 -14.66 -10.02
N ALA A 248 3.37 -15.94 -9.73
CA ALA A 248 3.66 -16.52 -8.41
C ALA A 248 5.18 -16.54 -8.13
N GLN A 249 5.99 -16.90 -9.12
CA GLN A 249 7.46 -16.84 -9.00
C GLN A 249 7.97 -15.40 -8.82
N HIS A 250 7.36 -14.44 -9.50
CA HIS A 250 7.67 -13.02 -9.30
C HIS A 250 7.34 -12.57 -7.87
N LEU A 251 6.17 -12.93 -7.34
CA LEU A 251 5.76 -12.67 -5.96
C LEU A 251 6.69 -13.30 -4.93
N ILE A 252 7.10 -14.56 -5.15
CA ILE A 252 8.07 -15.24 -4.28
C ILE A 252 9.37 -14.44 -4.22
N ARG A 253 9.86 -13.94 -5.36
CA ARG A 253 11.07 -13.09 -5.43
C ARG A 253 10.86 -11.77 -4.68
N LEU A 254 9.78 -11.06 -4.95
CA LEU A 254 9.45 -9.80 -4.28
C LEU A 254 9.36 -9.97 -2.75
N ASN A 255 8.74 -11.05 -2.31
CA ASN A 255 8.61 -11.33 -0.89
C ASN A 255 9.97 -11.60 -0.23
N LYS A 256 10.85 -12.36 -0.89
CA LYS A 256 12.23 -12.59 -0.41
C LYS A 256 13.01 -11.26 -0.31
N ILE A 257 12.93 -10.41 -1.34
CA ILE A 257 13.57 -9.09 -1.35
C ILE A 257 13.02 -8.25 -0.19
N ARG A 258 11.70 -8.15 -0.05
CA ARG A 258 11.06 -7.37 1.01
C ARG A 258 11.43 -7.88 2.40
N GLN A 259 11.53 -9.19 2.60
CA GLN A 259 11.97 -9.79 3.87
C GLN A 259 13.44 -9.47 4.19
N ALA A 260 14.30 -9.48 3.20
CA ALA A 260 15.74 -9.22 3.35
C ALA A 260 16.06 -7.74 3.62
N VAL A 261 15.20 -6.80 3.17
CA VAL A 261 15.48 -5.36 3.20
C VAL A 261 14.52 -4.64 4.16
N PRO A 262 14.93 -4.34 5.40
CA PRO A 262 14.10 -3.64 6.38
C PRO A 262 13.52 -2.31 5.89
N ALA A 263 14.27 -1.55 5.09
CA ALA A 263 13.81 -0.30 4.48
C ALA A 263 12.52 -0.48 3.66
N LEU A 264 12.34 -1.60 2.97
CA LEU A 264 11.13 -1.87 2.19
C LEU A 264 9.91 -2.21 3.05
N ARG A 265 10.12 -2.68 4.28
CA ARG A 265 9.04 -3.07 5.20
C ARG A 265 8.59 -1.95 6.13
N LYS A 266 9.54 -1.16 6.63
CA LYS A 266 9.34 -0.22 7.75
C LYS A 266 9.85 1.19 7.42
N GLY A 267 10.42 1.38 6.22
CA GLY A 267 11.11 2.60 5.89
C GLY A 267 10.18 3.71 5.42
N GLN A 268 10.72 4.91 5.54
CA GLN A 268 10.21 6.11 4.91
C GLN A 268 10.70 6.19 3.46
N TRP A 269 10.11 7.04 2.65
CA TRP A 269 10.47 7.15 1.25
C TRP A 269 10.70 8.61 0.82
N THR A 270 11.42 8.76 -0.27
CA THR A 270 11.55 10.02 -1.01
C THR A 270 11.83 9.71 -2.49
N ASP A 271 11.44 10.60 -3.38
CA ASP A 271 11.89 10.61 -4.77
C ASP A 271 12.85 11.75 -5.09
N ASP A 272 13.29 12.51 -4.09
CA ASP A 272 14.30 13.53 -4.25
C ASP A 272 15.59 12.92 -4.78
N GLY A 273 16.16 13.55 -5.83
CA GLY A 273 17.34 13.04 -6.50
C GLY A 273 17.12 11.71 -7.24
N CYS A 274 15.90 11.36 -7.58
CA CYS A 274 15.57 10.19 -8.39
C CYS A 274 15.16 10.63 -9.81
N THR A 275 15.83 10.13 -10.82
CA THR A 275 15.52 10.39 -12.22
C THR A 275 15.24 9.06 -12.92
N PRO A 276 13.96 8.64 -13.03
CA PRO A 276 13.60 7.41 -13.73
C PRO A 276 13.73 7.57 -15.25
N ALA A 277 13.88 6.46 -15.95
CA ALA A 277 13.70 6.41 -17.38
C ALA A 277 12.27 6.84 -17.77
N LYS A 278 12.06 7.23 -19.04
CA LYS A 278 10.74 7.68 -19.51
C LYS A 278 9.65 6.62 -19.23
N GLY A 279 8.67 7.01 -18.46
CA GLY A 279 7.54 6.12 -18.07
C GLY A 279 7.86 5.20 -16.89
N GLY A 280 9.08 5.24 -16.35
CA GLY A 280 9.48 4.47 -15.19
C GLY A 280 9.13 5.15 -13.86
N ILE A 281 9.38 4.42 -12.78
CA ILE A 281 9.21 4.85 -11.39
C ILE A 281 10.55 4.71 -10.68
N ALA A 282 10.95 5.72 -9.90
CA ALA A 282 12.15 5.63 -9.07
C ALA A 282 11.91 6.32 -7.73
N PHE A 283 12.37 5.69 -6.65
CA PHE A 283 12.30 6.22 -5.30
C PHE A 283 13.35 5.57 -4.40
N LYS A 284 13.62 6.20 -3.29
CA LYS A 284 14.52 5.72 -2.23
C LYS A 284 13.69 5.30 -1.03
N ARG A 285 14.17 4.31 -0.26
CA ARG A 285 13.62 3.87 1.00
C ARG A 285 14.71 3.84 2.05
N ALA A 286 14.42 4.31 3.26
CA ALA A 286 15.34 4.22 4.38
C ALA A 286 14.64 3.78 5.66
N TYR A 287 15.30 2.94 6.45
CA TYR A 287 14.92 2.56 7.79
C TYR A 287 16.18 2.30 8.61
N LYS A 288 16.51 3.21 9.52
CA LYS A 288 17.78 3.16 10.29
C LYS A 288 18.96 3.01 9.32
N ASP A 289 19.75 1.96 9.49
CA ASP A 289 20.93 1.67 8.65
C ASP A 289 20.58 0.94 7.33
N SER A 290 19.33 0.58 7.12
CA SER A 290 18.87 -0.06 5.88
C SER A 290 18.45 0.99 4.86
N TYR A 291 19.01 0.91 3.64
CA TYR A 291 18.76 1.83 2.56
C TYR A 291 18.51 1.06 1.26
N ALA A 292 17.52 1.46 0.49
CA ALA A 292 17.17 0.81 -0.76
C ALA A 292 16.87 1.84 -1.86
N LEU A 293 17.33 1.54 -3.06
CA LEU A 293 17.03 2.25 -4.31
C LEU A 293 16.08 1.36 -5.11
N VAL A 294 14.99 1.92 -5.58
CA VAL A 294 13.98 1.19 -6.35
C VAL A 294 13.80 1.85 -7.70
N ALA A 295 13.99 1.08 -8.77
CA ALA A 295 13.66 1.47 -10.14
C ALA A 295 12.71 0.42 -10.72
N LEU A 296 11.57 0.85 -11.25
CA LEU A 296 10.57 0.01 -11.87
C LEU A 296 10.29 0.49 -13.29
N ASN A 297 10.04 -0.44 -14.21
CA ASN A 297 9.73 -0.17 -15.62
C ASN A 297 10.83 0.67 -16.31
N GLY A 298 12.07 0.27 -16.12
CA GLY A 298 13.25 0.90 -16.74
C GLY A 298 14.36 1.22 -15.75
N GLY A 299 15.43 1.81 -16.25
CA GLY A 299 16.54 2.27 -15.44
C GLY A 299 16.25 3.57 -14.70
N ALA A 300 17.16 3.96 -13.82
CA ALA A 300 17.09 5.22 -13.10
C ALA A 300 18.47 5.71 -12.65
N THR A 301 18.58 7.01 -12.45
CA THR A 301 19.71 7.63 -11.75
C THR A 301 19.25 8.15 -10.40
N PHE A 302 20.03 7.81 -9.37
CA PHE A 302 19.82 8.24 -7.98
C PHE A 302 21.02 9.08 -7.55
N THR A 303 20.78 10.30 -7.10
CA THR A 303 21.81 11.19 -6.52
C THR A 303 21.64 11.28 -5.00
N ASP A 304 22.65 11.81 -4.33
CA ASP A 304 22.62 12.04 -2.88
C ASP A 304 22.30 10.78 -2.05
N CYS A 305 22.78 9.64 -2.54
CA CYS A 305 22.71 8.39 -1.80
C CYS A 305 23.81 8.33 -0.73
N PRO A 306 23.61 7.63 0.39
CA PRO A 306 24.71 7.29 1.28
C PRO A 306 25.87 6.64 0.49
N ALA A 307 27.07 7.15 0.64
CA ALA A 307 28.20 6.59 -0.07
C ALA A 307 28.46 5.13 0.35
N GLY A 308 28.53 4.23 -0.62
CA GLY A 308 28.66 2.80 -0.33
C GLY A 308 28.60 1.94 -1.59
N THR A 309 28.51 0.63 -1.36
CA THR A 309 28.27 -0.36 -2.41
C THR A 309 26.84 -0.84 -2.35
N TYR A 310 26.15 -0.76 -3.47
CA TYR A 310 24.75 -1.21 -3.65
C TYR A 310 24.75 -2.46 -4.51
N THR A 311 24.00 -3.46 -4.08
CA THR A 311 23.80 -4.69 -4.84
C THR A 311 22.38 -4.71 -5.40
N ASP A 312 22.24 -4.86 -6.70
CA ASP A 312 20.95 -5.13 -7.34
C ASP A 312 20.50 -6.56 -6.98
N LEU A 313 19.42 -6.65 -6.24
CA LEU A 313 18.90 -7.92 -5.75
C LEU A 313 18.18 -8.76 -6.84
N VAL A 314 18.00 -8.22 -8.03
CA VAL A 314 17.44 -8.93 -9.18
C VAL A 314 18.55 -9.50 -10.07
N THR A 315 19.58 -8.71 -10.38
CA THR A 315 20.61 -9.08 -11.33
C THR A 315 21.94 -9.52 -10.67
N GLY A 316 22.15 -9.17 -9.40
CA GLY A 316 23.41 -9.38 -8.68
C GLY A 316 24.50 -8.38 -9.02
N LYS A 317 24.25 -7.39 -9.90
CA LYS A 317 25.21 -6.34 -10.22
C LYS A 317 25.48 -5.46 -9.00
N THR A 318 26.69 -4.93 -8.92
CA THR A 318 27.11 -3.99 -7.87
C THR A 318 27.42 -2.60 -8.44
N TYR A 319 27.09 -1.59 -7.67
CA TYR A 319 27.31 -0.18 -7.97
C TYR A 319 27.95 0.49 -6.76
N THR A 320 28.87 1.42 -6.96
CA THR A 320 29.57 2.08 -5.86
C THR A 320 29.56 3.59 -6.03
N GLY A 321 29.30 4.30 -4.95
CA GLY A 321 29.29 5.75 -4.91
C GLY A 321 28.09 6.34 -4.16
N SER A 322 27.90 7.64 -4.33
CA SER A 322 26.72 8.40 -3.86
C SER A 322 25.78 8.79 -5.01
N THR A 323 26.20 8.60 -6.24
CA THR A 323 25.38 8.67 -7.45
C THR A 323 25.37 7.30 -8.08
N ILE A 324 24.19 6.70 -8.18
CA ILE A 324 24.01 5.34 -8.70
C ILE A 324 23.12 5.42 -9.94
N THR A 325 23.63 4.91 -11.06
CA THR A 325 22.83 4.76 -12.28
C THR A 325 22.64 3.28 -12.56
N VAL A 326 21.40 2.86 -12.63
CA VAL A 326 20.99 1.50 -12.99
C VAL A 326 20.35 1.50 -14.36
N ASP A 327 20.76 0.58 -15.20
CA ASP A 327 20.16 0.37 -16.53
C ASP A 327 18.87 -0.42 -16.41
N ALA A 328 18.04 -0.38 -17.45
CA ALA A 328 16.92 -1.32 -17.57
C ALA A 328 17.47 -2.75 -17.60
N PRO A 329 16.81 -3.70 -16.95
CA PRO A 329 17.19 -5.12 -16.98
C PRO A 329 17.01 -5.73 -18.37
#